data_e57b7d15cd4a408aa2040ea3fa34c5cc
#
_entry.id   e57b7d15cd4a408aa2040ea3fa34c5cc
#
_cell.length_a   1.000
_cell.length_b   1.000
_cell.length_c   1.000
_cell.angle_alpha   90.00
_cell.angle_beta   90.00
_cell.angle_gamma   90.00
#
_symmetry.space_group_name_H-M   'P 1'
#
loop_
_entity.id
_entity.type
_entity.pdbx_description
1 polymer ?
#
loop_
_entity_poly.entity_id
_entity_poly.type
_entity_poly.pdbx_seq_one_letter_code
_entity_poly.pdbx_strand_id
1 'polypeptide(L)'
;MTHASSSLFDFSPFAGQSERYVDLIKQFAAAQPFRSAEVSELVLDDDYHRRPLRPEDFEFLKFAKPVRPHNVSRLPALASNRTLLSIYELGTARLPRNANEAEWNRFVQFYSDDAQVLGAQIAPFLEAYAFEFLSRDQTPSADAAGLARILEAESLFWDQTFARLMRNDYLEEGLRFIMVQRWSLAPSKQRALARAAASGLFDMLPVELRPALDNLPADAALHEKVAASCGVTRQQHAYWQFYLPTSMAKCNLLYALARRPDRAFGLVGAAFAAEAEALAFSLALERACAHLTSANRGAGGAADAQARQAELLERASHALQSIGTAYGASAQAMAAQGIGAAERLCERARWDLGEQLLWLSSIRHYVAFAHRISTRIDAECPDIDRETFIEPHEMCSTTHVHNDHRLVTIQEGEMLFWGNVGMQHKMNEGDMVLIPDGRLHGSTVVSGECTYHQPIIPDEWVQALVAELDAKAST
;
A
#
# COMPACT_ATOMS: atom_id res chain seq x y z
N MET A 1 -1.42 5.80 40.95
CA MET A 1 -0.51 5.38 39.88
C MET A 1 -1.26 5.63 38.57
N THR A 2 -0.91 6.68 37.88
CA THR A 2 -1.44 6.96 36.53
C THR A 2 -0.88 5.90 35.60
N HIS A 3 -1.70 4.92 35.22
CA HIS A 3 -1.36 4.02 34.10
C HIS A 3 -1.22 4.90 32.87
N ALA A 4 0.03 5.16 32.46
CA ALA A 4 0.30 5.68 31.16
C ALA A 4 -0.36 4.69 30.17
N SER A 5 -1.31 5.17 29.38
CA SER A 5 -1.90 4.38 28.30
C SER A 5 -0.76 3.89 27.42
N SER A 6 -0.45 2.58 27.48
CA SER A 6 0.61 2.02 26.65
C SER A 6 0.21 2.18 25.19
N SER A 7 1.11 2.73 24.40
CA SER A 7 0.96 2.81 22.95
C SER A 7 0.71 1.42 22.36
N LEU A 8 -0.18 1.29 21.37
CA LEU A 8 -0.42 0.03 20.64
C LEU A 8 0.87 -0.51 20.00
N PHE A 9 1.75 0.39 19.59
CA PHE A 9 3.04 0.07 19.00
C PHE A 9 4.11 0.92 19.67
N ASP A 10 5.07 0.28 20.30
CA ASP A 10 6.21 0.91 20.98
C ASP A 10 7.50 0.32 20.45
N PHE A 11 8.33 1.17 19.86
CA PHE A 11 9.63 0.77 19.34
C PHE A 11 10.75 0.80 20.39
N SER A 12 10.53 1.40 21.54
CA SER A 12 11.55 1.55 22.58
C SER A 12 12.22 0.23 23.02
N PRO A 13 11.52 -0.93 23.08
CA PRO A 13 12.17 -2.19 23.41
C PRO A 13 13.21 -2.67 22.38
N PHE A 14 13.16 -2.14 21.17
CA PHE A 14 14.04 -2.51 20.06
C PHE A 14 15.13 -1.47 19.80
N ALA A 15 15.12 -0.35 20.51
CA ALA A 15 16.15 0.68 20.38
C ALA A 15 17.54 0.08 20.62
N GLY A 16 18.47 0.36 19.71
CA GLY A 16 19.84 -0.19 19.76
C GLY A 16 19.98 -1.63 19.28
N GLN A 17 18.91 -2.30 18.85
CA GLN A 17 18.95 -3.68 18.33
C GLN A 17 18.75 -3.76 16.81
N SER A 18 18.69 -2.63 16.11
CA SER A 18 18.33 -2.56 14.69
C SER A 18 19.23 -3.43 13.80
N GLU A 19 20.55 -3.42 14.01
CA GLU A 19 21.50 -4.23 13.21
C GLU A 19 21.20 -5.73 13.32
N ARG A 20 20.97 -6.21 14.55
CA ARG A 20 20.60 -7.62 14.77
C ARG A 20 19.33 -7.99 14.01
N TYR A 21 18.30 -7.16 14.08
CA TYR A 21 17.04 -7.44 13.38
C TYR A 21 17.17 -7.34 11.88
N VAL A 22 17.95 -6.40 11.34
CA VAL A 22 18.25 -6.32 9.91
C VAL A 22 18.91 -7.60 9.41
N ASP A 23 19.85 -8.17 10.16
CA ASP A 23 20.49 -9.44 9.78
C ASP A 23 19.50 -10.62 9.79
N LEU A 24 18.62 -10.68 10.78
CA LEU A 24 17.56 -11.70 10.81
C LEU A 24 16.58 -11.54 9.64
N ILE A 25 16.23 -10.31 9.29
CA ILE A 25 15.34 -10.01 8.15
C ILE A 25 16.02 -10.44 6.84
N LYS A 26 17.32 -10.18 6.67
CA LYS A 26 18.08 -10.64 5.49
C LYS A 26 18.09 -12.17 5.39
N GLN A 27 18.26 -12.87 6.52
CA GLN A 27 18.21 -14.34 6.55
C GLN A 27 16.82 -14.85 6.16
N PHE A 28 15.75 -14.24 6.68
CA PHE A 28 14.38 -14.59 6.30
C PHE A 28 14.11 -14.34 4.80
N ALA A 29 14.57 -13.20 4.29
CA ALA A 29 14.42 -12.86 2.88
C ALA A 29 15.21 -13.81 1.96
N ALA A 30 16.39 -14.24 2.36
CA ALA A 30 17.20 -15.20 1.61
C ALA A 30 16.54 -16.59 1.49
N ALA A 31 15.66 -16.96 2.44
CA ALA A 31 14.91 -18.21 2.39
C ALA A 31 13.71 -18.18 1.43
N GLN A 32 13.33 -17.00 0.90
CA GLN A 32 12.17 -16.88 0.02
C GLN A 32 12.41 -17.55 -1.33
N PRO A 33 11.45 -18.35 -1.84
CA PRO A 33 11.60 -19.16 -3.04
C PRO A 33 11.34 -18.38 -4.33
N PHE A 34 11.38 -17.06 -4.28
CA PHE A 34 11.12 -16.22 -5.44
C PHE A 34 12.33 -16.13 -6.38
N ARG A 35 12.09 -16.06 -7.66
CA ARG A 35 13.08 -15.78 -8.69
C ARG A 35 12.82 -14.45 -9.38
N SER A 36 13.83 -13.91 -10.05
CA SER A 36 13.62 -12.77 -10.95
C SER A 36 12.72 -13.19 -12.10
N ALA A 37 11.80 -12.31 -12.51
CA ALA A 37 11.00 -12.54 -13.69
C ALA A 37 11.83 -12.30 -14.95
N GLU A 38 11.53 -13.05 -16.01
CA GLU A 38 12.02 -12.81 -17.36
C GLU A 38 11.13 -11.81 -18.08
N VAL A 39 11.64 -11.19 -19.17
CA VAL A 39 10.87 -10.19 -19.94
C VAL A 39 9.56 -10.75 -20.47
N SER A 40 9.56 -12.00 -20.90
CA SER A 40 8.34 -12.70 -21.38
C SER A 40 7.26 -12.83 -20.31
N GLU A 41 7.65 -12.88 -19.04
CA GLU A 41 6.74 -13.01 -17.90
C GLU A 41 6.13 -11.66 -17.48
N LEU A 42 6.72 -10.55 -17.91
CA LEU A 42 6.21 -9.21 -17.63
C LEU A 42 4.88 -8.92 -18.35
N VAL A 43 4.64 -9.60 -19.45
CA VAL A 43 3.46 -9.39 -20.31
C VAL A 43 2.29 -10.27 -19.87
N LEU A 44 2.57 -11.41 -19.24
CA LEU A 44 1.57 -12.49 -19.11
C LEU A 44 1.31 -12.95 -17.68
N ASP A 45 2.15 -12.57 -16.63
CA ASP A 45 2.14 -13.60 -15.63
C ASP A 45 2.21 -13.25 -14.16
N ASP A 46 1.60 -14.11 -13.55
CA ASP A 46 1.49 -14.43 -12.16
C ASP A 46 2.84 -14.45 -11.39
N ASP A 47 3.91 -14.97 -11.95
CA ASP A 47 5.21 -15.06 -11.28
C ASP A 47 5.94 -13.72 -11.24
N TYR A 48 5.72 -12.88 -12.23
CA TYR A 48 6.22 -11.50 -12.26
C TYR A 48 5.74 -10.69 -11.05
N HIS A 49 4.53 -10.91 -10.60
CA HIS A 49 3.93 -10.17 -9.50
C HIS A 49 4.43 -10.63 -8.11
N ARG A 50 5.21 -11.70 -8.04
CA ARG A 50 5.67 -12.35 -6.80
C ARG A 50 7.18 -12.38 -6.67
N ARG A 51 7.81 -11.24 -6.81
CA ARG A 51 9.27 -11.16 -6.67
C ARG A 51 9.75 -11.18 -5.23
N PRO A 52 10.96 -11.71 -4.99
CA PRO A 52 11.58 -11.65 -3.69
C PRO A 52 11.87 -10.21 -3.28
N LEU A 53 12.05 -10.02 -1.98
CA LEU A 53 12.72 -8.84 -1.47
C LEU A 53 14.16 -8.84 -1.99
N ARG A 54 14.58 -7.72 -2.56
CA ARG A 54 15.95 -7.52 -2.99
C ARG A 54 16.76 -6.81 -1.91
N PRO A 55 18.10 -6.88 -1.96
CA PRO A 55 18.96 -6.14 -1.04
C PRO A 55 18.62 -4.65 -0.96
N GLU A 56 18.24 -4.03 -2.06
CA GLU A 56 17.86 -2.62 -2.15
C GLU A 56 16.60 -2.29 -1.33
N ASP A 57 15.65 -3.20 -1.25
CA ASP A 57 14.46 -3.05 -0.42
C ASP A 57 14.81 -2.87 1.07
N PHE A 58 15.97 -3.40 1.51
CA PHE A 58 16.44 -3.28 2.89
C PHE A 58 17.10 -1.94 3.21
N GLU A 59 17.42 -1.13 2.22
CA GLU A 59 17.93 0.22 2.48
C GLU A 59 16.90 1.07 3.23
N PHE A 60 15.61 0.83 3.00
CA PHE A 60 14.51 1.50 3.67
C PHE A 60 14.26 0.99 5.10
N LEU A 61 14.88 -0.11 5.51
CA LEU A 61 14.93 -0.56 6.89
C LEU A 61 16.07 0.10 7.68
N LYS A 62 17.01 0.74 7.00
CA LYS A 62 18.05 1.52 7.65
C LYS A 62 17.45 2.85 8.11
N PHE A 63 17.30 3.01 9.41
CA PHE A 63 16.85 4.25 10.07
C PHE A 63 17.70 5.49 9.75
N ALA A 64 18.75 5.36 8.95
CA ALA A 64 19.77 6.37 8.71
C ALA A 64 19.56 7.23 7.46
N LYS A 65 18.62 6.89 6.54
CA LYS A 65 18.29 7.83 5.46
C LYS A 65 17.42 8.94 6.04
N PRO A 66 17.80 10.21 5.90
CA PRO A 66 16.95 11.32 6.28
C PRO A 66 15.72 11.28 5.41
N VAL A 67 14.64 10.83 5.99
CA VAL A 67 13.36 10.79 5.34
C VAL A 67 12.81 12.20 5.40
N ARG A 68 12.40 12.74 4.29
CA ARG A 68 11.96 14.13 4.21
C ARG A 68 10.69 14.37 5.03
N PRO A 69 10.59 15.47 5.79
CA PRO A 69 9.56 15.66 6.80
C PRO A 69 8.12 15.65 6.27
N HIS A 70 7.91 15.89 4.97
CA HIS A 70 6.56 16.11 4.45
C HIS A 70 5.96 14.89 3.74
N ASN A 71 6.75 13.89 3.35
CA ASN A 71 6.21 12.77 2.59
C ASN A 71 6.64 11.38 3.11
N VAL A 72 7.76 10.86 2.66
CA VAL A 72 8.11 9.44 2.79
C VAL A 72 8.43 9.00 4.22
N SER A 73 8.92 9.90 5.09
CA SER A 73 9.24 9.59 6.49
C SER A 73 8.06 9.11 7.32
N ARG A 74 6.89 9.41 6.84
CA ARG A 74 5.64 9.09 7.52
C ARG A 74 4.85 8.02 6.79
N LEU A 75 5.39 7.48 5.70
CA LEU A 75 4.81 6.35 5.00
C LEU A 75 5.37 5.03 5.54
N PRO A 76 4.55 3.98 5.59
CA PRO A 76 5.03 2.65 5.84
C PRO A 76 6.09 2.26 4.81
N ALA A 77 7.23 1.72 5.25
CA ALA A 77 8.26 1.28 4.35
C ALA A 77 7.80 0.07 3.51
N LEU A 78 8.11 0.09 2.22
CA LEU A 78 7.74 -0.97 1.29
C LEU A 78 8.31 -2.33 1.72
N ALA A 79 9.60 -2.38 2.05
CA ALA A 79 10.27 -3.60 2.47
C ALA A 79 9.70 -4.17 3.78
N SER A 80 9.44 -3.33 4.78
CA SER A 80 8.84 -3.77 6.05
C SER A 80 7.47 -4.39 5.83
N ASN A 81 6.66 -3.78 4.96
CA ASN A 81 5.30 -4.26 4.72
C ASN A 81 5.26 -5.51 3.84
N ARG A 82 6.15 -5.64 2.86
CA ARG A 82 6.34 -6.89 2.11
C ARG A 82 6.77 -8.02 3.02
N THR A 83 7.75 -7.78 3.89
CA THR A 83 8.25 -8.77 4.85
C THR A 83 7.15 -9.19 5.83
N LEU A 84 6.42 -8.24 6.43
CA LEU A 84 5.32 -8.54 7.35
C LEU A 84 4.23 -9.37 6.67
N LEU A 85 3.82 -9.00 5.46
CA LEU A 85 2.80 -9.75 4.73
C LEU A 85 3.27 -11.18 4.41
N SER A 86 4.56 -11.37 4.08
CA SER A 86 5.15 -12.70 3.87
C SER A 86 5.19 -13.56 5.13
N ILE A 87 5.34 -12.93 6.31
CA ILE A 87 5.30 -13.63 7.60
C ILE A 87 3.85 -14.03 7.97
N TYR A 88 2.90 -13.14 7.71
CA TYR A 88 1.51 -13.37 8.10
C TYR A 88 0.76 -14.35 7.20
N GLU A 89 1.16 -14.39 5.93
CA GLU A 89 0.47 -15.16 4.90
C GLU A 89 1.38 -16.18 4.22
N LEU A 90 1.14 -17.45 4.47
CA LEU A 90 1.90 -18.54 3.87
C LEU A 90 1.73 -18.63 2.35
N GLY A 91 0.62 -18.13 1.81
CA GLY A 91 0.35 -18.17 0.36
C GLY A 91 1.04 -17.07 -0.47
N THR A 92 2.02 -16.35 0.09
CA THR A 92 2.79 -15.36 -0.67
C THR A 92 3.70 -15.98 -1.71
N ALA A 93 4.17 -17.19 -1.48
CA ALA A 93 4.90 -17.98 -2.46
C ALA A 93 3.95 -18.90 -3.24
N ARG A 94 4.15 -19.02 -4.53
CA ARG A 94 3.42 -19.98 -5.37
C ARG A 94 4.04 -21.35 -5.32
N LEU A 95 3.20 -22.34 -5.53
CA LEU A 95 3.67 -23.67 -5.86
C LEU A 95 4.49 -23.63 -7.16
N PRO A 96 5.73 -24.14 -7.15
CA PRO A 96 6.55 -24.17 -8.34
C PRO A 96 5.86 -24.98 -9.46
N ARG A 97 5.82 -24.44 -10.68
CA ARG A 97 5.30 -25.12 -11.86
C ARG A 97 6.48 -25.47 -12.78
N ASN A 98 6.55 -26.71 -13.23
CA ASN A 98 7.64 -27.19 -14.07
C ASN A 98 9.05 -26.91 -13.49
N ALA A 99 9.10 -26.81 -12.18
CA ALA A 99 10.30 -26.43 -11.44
C ALA A 99 11.27 -27.61 -11.32
N ASN A 100 12.55 -27.30 -11.31
CA ASN A 100 13.57 -28.27 -10.97
C ASN A 100 13.61 -28.55 -9.46
N GLU A 101 14.38 -29.56 -9.07
CA GLU A 101 14.51 -29.96 -7.65
C GLU A 101 15.03 -28.81 -6.75
N ALA A 102 15.88 -27.96 -7.25
CA ALA A 102 16.41 -26.83 -6.47
C ALA A 102 15.35 -25.79 -6.15
N GLU A 103 14.41 -25.54 -7.06
CA GLU A 103 13.29 -24.62 -6.83
C GLU A 103 12.29 -25.21 -5.83
N TRP A 104 12.01 -26.50 -5.94
CA TRP A 104 11.19 -27.20 -4.94
C TRP A 104 11.82 -27.16 -3.55
N ASN A 105 13.11 -27.41 -3.46
CA ASN A 105 13.84 -27.39 -2.18
C ASN A 105 13.79 -25.98 -1.56
N ARG A 106 13.93 -24.91 -2.34
CA ARG A 106 13.80 -23.52 -1.86
C ARG A 106 12.38 -23.24 -1.37
N PHE A 107 11.36 -23.70 -2.11
CA PHE A 107 9.97 -23.55 -1.71
C PHE A 107 9.69 -24.26 -0.36
N VAL A 108 10.14 -25.51 -0.22
CA VAL A 108 9.99 -26.26 1.03
C VAL A 108 10.76 -25.60 2.18
N GLN A 109 11.96 -25.09 1.91
CA GLN A 109 12.77 -24.41 2.92
C GLN A 109 12.08 -23.13 3.45
N PHE A 110 11.41 -22.37 2.60
CA PHE A 110 10.66 -21.18 3.02
C PHE A 110 9.53 -21.52 4.00
N TYR A 111 8.91 -22.68 3.84
CA TYR A 111 7.84 -23.15 4.74
C TYR A 111 8.35 -24.07 5.85
N SER A 112 9.66 -24.20 6.02
CA SER A 112 10.25 -24.96 7.13
C SER A 112 9.96 -24.29 8.48
N ASP A 113 9.98 -25.08 9.54
CA ASP A 113 9.81 -24.58 10.91
C ASP A 113 10.84 -23.50 11.25
N ASP A 114 12.08 -23.64 10.80
CA ASP A 114 13.15 -22.66 11.03
C ASP A 114 12.83 -21.29 10.41
N ALA A 115 12.34 -21.26 9.17
CA ALA A 115 11.95 -20.03 8.52
C ALA A 115 10.72 -19.39 9.18
N GLN A 116 9.76 -20.20 9.62
CA GLN A 116 8.56 -19.73 10.33
C GLN A 116 8.91 -19.18 11.73
N VAL A 117 9.81 -19.83 12.45
CA VAL A 117 10.32 -19.36 13.75
C VAL A 117 11.07 -18.03 13.57
N LEU A 118 11.91 -17.94 12.54
CA LEU A 118 12.63 -16.71 12.21
C LEU A 118 11.64 -15.54 11.89
N GLY A 119 10.61 -15.82 11.08
CA GLY A 119 9.54 -14.86 10.82
C GLY A 119 8.83 -14.39 12.10
N ALA A 120 8.51 -15.32 13.00
CA ALA A 120 7.90 -14.99 14.29
C ALA A 120 8.80 -14.13 15.18
N GLN A 121 10.12 -14.31 15.12
CA GLN A 121 11.09 -13.50 15.88
C GLN A 121 11.19 -12.06 15.37
N ILE A 122 11.15 -11.86 14.05
CA ILE A 122 11.32 -10.53 13.44
C ILE A 122 10.02 -9.73 13.40
N ALA A 123 8.86 -10.39 13.42
CA ALA A 123 7.58 -9.69 13.29
C ALA A 123 7.35 -8.60 14.35
N PRO A 124 7.61 -8.80 15.67
CA PRO A 124 7.41 -7.75 16.66
C PRO A 124 8.25 -6.49 16.43
N PHE A 125 9.48 -6.66 15.96
CA PHE A 125 10.36 -5.55 15.58
C PHE A 125 9.77 -4.78 14.39
N LEU A 126 9.39 -5.50 13.33
CA LEU A 126 8.83 -4.87 12.12
C LEU A 126 7.48 -4.19 12.39
N GLU A 127 6.63 -4.80 13.24
CA GLU A 127 5.35 -4.20 13.67
C GLU A 127 5.60 -2.87 14.41
N ALA A 128 6.51 -2.89 15.38
CA ALA A 128 6.86 -1.69 16.13
C ALA A 128 7.46 -0.61 15.22
N TYR A 129 8.36 -1.01 14.32
CA TYR A 129 8.97 -0.10 13.35
C TYR A 129 7.94 0.49 12.36
N ALA A 130 7.12 -0.37 11.74
CA ALA A 130 6.20 0.05 10.71
C ALA A 130 5.03 0.89 11.24
N PHE A 131 4.63 0.69 12.51
CA PHE A 131 3.41 1.27 13.07
C PHE A 131 3.63 2.22 14.25
N GLU A 132 4.86 2.45 14.70
CA GLU A 132 5.14 3.37 15.81
C GLU A 132 4.57 4.76 15.56
N PHE A 133 4.68 5.28 14.34
CA PHE A 133 4.17 6.60 13.97
C PHE A 133 2.64 6.72 14.13
N LEU A 134 1.92 5.59 14.07
CA LEU A 134 0.47 5.57 14.26
C LEU A 134 0.07 5.81 15.71
N SER A 135 0.98 5.60 16.66
CA SER A 135 0.73 5.75 18.08
C SER A 135 1.17 7.10 18.63
N ARG A 136 1.98 7.86 17.90
CA ARG A 136 2.45 9.18 18.31
C ARG A 136 1.34 10.22 18.16
N ASP A 137 1.28 11.16 19.07
CA ASP A 137 0.41 12.35 19.04
C ASP A 137 -1.11 12.10 19.16
N GLN A 138 -1.54 11.01 19.81
CA GLN A 138 -2.97 10.80 20.04
C GLN A 138 -3.41 11.25 21.43
N THR A 139 -4.37 12.18 21.45
CA THR A 139 -5.36 12.21 22.53
C THR A 139 -6.52 11.31 22.09
N PRO A 140 -6.70 10.11 22.66
CA PRO A 140 -7.76 9.22 22.24
C PRO A 140 -9.12 9.90 22.49
N SER A 141 -9.89 10.14 21.44
CA SER A 141 -11.30 10.43 21.60
C SER A 141 -12.00 9.11 21.97
N ALA A 142 -12.75 9.10 23.05
CA ALA A 142 -13.43 7.89 23.52
C ALA A 142 -14.68 7.54 22.70
N ASP A 143 -14.92 8.25 21.63
CA ASP A 143 -16.10 8.14 20.76
C ASP A 143 -15.77 7.67 19.33
N ALA A 144 -16.81 7.47 18.52
CA ALA A 144 -16.70 7.08 17.13
C ALA A 144 -16.36 8.24 16.17
N ALA A 145 -15.97 9.42 16.66
CA ALA A 145 -15.72 10.60 15.81
C ALA A 145 -14.61 10.34 14.77
N GLY A 146 -13.61 9.51 15.12
CA GLY A 146 -12.60 9.08 14.16
C GLY A 146 -13.18 8.35 12.94
N LEU A 147 -14.23 7.54 13.12
CA LEU A 147 -14.89 6.85 12.02
C LEU A 147 -15.65 7.83 11.12
N ALA A 148 -16.30 8.83 11.68
CA ALA A 148 -16.97 9.87 10.91
C ALA A 148 -15.96 10.65 10.05
N ARG A 149 -14.79 11.00 10.61
CA ARG A 149 -13.72 11.65 9.84
C ARG A 149 -13.16 10.74 8.71
N ILE A 150 -13.03 9.43 8.96
CA ILE A 150 -12.64 8.48 7.91
C ILE A 150 -13.68 8.47 6.79
N LEU A 151 -14.96 8.33 7.12
CA LEU A 151 -16.06 8.31 6.12
C LEU A 151 -16.07 9.59 5.27
N GLU A 152 -15.97 10.76 5.90
CA GLU A 152 -15.95 12.05 5.21
C GLU A 152 -14.72 12.20 4.30
N ALA A 153 -13.53 11.96 4.86
CA ALA A 153 -12.28 12.13 4.13
C ALA A 153 -12.11 11.12 2.98
N GLU A 154 -12.52 9.87 3.18
CA GLU A 154 -12.51 8.85 2.12
C GLU A 154 -13.53 9.18 1.03
N SER A 155 -14.76 9.59 1.39
CA SER A 155 -15.77 9.96 0.39
C SER A 155 -15.28 11.11 -0.49
N LEU A 156 -14.74 12.16 0.11
CA LEU A 156 -14.18 13.29 -0.63
C LEU A 156 -13.01 12.88 -1.54
N PHE A 157 -12.08 12.08 -1.01
CA PHE A 157 -10.93 11.59 -1.76
C PHE A 157 -11.34 10.79 -2.99
N TRP A 158 -12.28 9.84 -2.84
CA TRP A 158 -12.71 8.99 -3.94
C TRP A 158 -13.50 9.75 -5.00
N ASP A 159 -14.37 10.66 -4.60
CA ASP A 159 -15.11 11.51 -5.54
C ASP A 159 -14.16 12.38 -6.37
N GLN A 160 -13.17 13.00 -5.74
CA GLN A 160 -12.14 13.78 -6.42
C GLN A 160 -11.25 12.91 -7.32
N THR A 161 -10.87 11.73 -6.85
CA THR A 161 -10.04 10.79 -7.60
C THR A 161 -10.74 10.32 -8.87
N PHE A 162 -11.97 9.85 -8.79
CA PHE A 162 -12.72 9.41 -9.96
C PHE A 162 -12.99 10.57 -10.95
N ALA A 163 -13.33 11.75 -10.44
CA ALA A 163 -13.51 12.94 -11.30
C ALA A 163 -12.20 13.30 -12.04
N ARG A 164 -11.04 13.21 -11.39
CA ARG A 164 -9.73 13.44 -12.01
C ARG A 164 -9.41 12.40 -13.07
N LEU A 165 -9.61 11.11 -12.77
CA LEU A 165 -9.34 10.03 -13.73
C LEU A 165 -10.20 10.15 -14.98
N MET A 166 -11.49 10.50 -14.83
CA MET A 166 -12.38 10.76 -15.96
C MET A 166 -11.92 11.96 -16.81
N ARG A 167 -11.51 13.06 -16.15
CA ARG A 167 -11.02 14.26 -16.85
C ARG A 167 -9.74 14.00 -17.64
N ASN A 168 -8.86 13.15 -17.13
CA ASN A 168 -7.59 12.81 -17.76
C ASN A 168 -7.69 11.67 -18.78
N ASP A 169 -8.90 11.18 -19.06
CA ASP A 169 -9.13 10.00 -19.91
C ASP A 169 -8.29 8.78 -19.46
N TYR A 170 -8.25 8.56 -18.15
CA TYR A 170 -7.44 7.53 -17.49
C TYR A 170 -8.26 6.67 -16.51
N LEU A 171 -9.59 6.60 -16.71
CA LEU A 171 -10.47 5.94 -15.75
C LEU A 171 -10.25 4.42 -15.72
N GLU A 172 -10.08 3.78 -16.87
CA GLU A 172 -9.90 2.33 -16.96
C GLU A 172 -8.62 1.88 -16.27
N GLU A 173 -7.49 2.47 -16.64
CA GLU A 173 -6.18 2.15 -16.07
C GLU A 173 -6.12 2.53 -14.58
N GLY A 174 -6.70 3.67 -14.22
CA GLY A 174 -6.81 4.12 -12.84
C GLY A 174 -7.66 3.16 -12.01
N LEU A 175 -8.80 2.71 -12.51
CA LEU A 175 -9.62 1.68 -11.87
C LEU A 175 -8.86 0.37 -11.74
N ARG A 176 -8.14 -0.07 -12.77
CA ARG A 176 -7.30 -1.27 -12.70
C ARG A 176 -6.32 -1.17 -11.54
N PHE A 177 -5.58 -0.06 -11.42
CA PHE A 177 -4.65 0.14 -10.33
C PHE A 177 -5.33 0.19 -8.96
N ILE A 178 -6.46 0.91 -8.85
CA ILE A 178 -7.27 0.98 -7.61
C ILE A 178 -7.74 -0.43 -7.20
N MET A 179 -8.25 -1.22 -8.15
CA MET A 179 -8.72 -2.57 -7.86
C MET A 179 -7.59 -3.51 -7.45
N VAL A 180 -6.38 -3.33 -7.99
CA VAL A 180 -5.17 -4.03 -7.51
C VAL A 180 -4.91 -3.70 -6.04
N GLN A 181 -5.02 -2.42 -5.62
CA GLN A 181 -4.77 -2.02 -4.24
C GLN A 181 -5.88 -2.46 -3.26
N ARG A 182 -7.08 -2.71 -3.74
CA ARG A 182 -8.25 -2.94 -2.89
C ARG A 182 -8.83 -4.34 -3.06
N TRP A 183 -9.24 -4.69 -4.27
CA TRP A 183 -9.94 -5.94 -4.54
C TRP A 183 -9.04 -7.16 -4.39
N SER A 184 -7.82 -7.12 -4.92
CA SER A 184 -6.89 -8.25 -4.79
C SER A 184 -6.27 -8.38 -3.39
N LEU A 185 -6.27 -7.30 -2.58
CA LEU A 185 -5.86 -7.32 -1.16
C LEU A 185 -7.01 -7.55 -0.17
N ALA A 186 -8.26 -7.48 -0.60
CA ALA A 186 -9.40 -7.73 0.28
C ALA A 186 -9.34 -9.11 0.97
N PRO A 187 -8.95 -10.21 0.31
CA PRO A 187 -8.78 -11.50 0.97
C PRO A 187 -7.76 -11.48 2.12
N SER A 188 -6.72 -10.66 2.06
CA SER A 188 -5.72 -10.53 3.13
C SER A 188 -6.33 -9.90 4.38
N LYS A 189 -7.11 -8.81 4.22
CA LYS A 189 -7.86 -8.21 5.33
C LYS A 189 -8.86 -9.19 5.93
N GLN A 190 -9.61 -9.88 5.08
CA GLN A 190 -10.59 -10.90 5.51
C GLN A 190 -9.93 -12.02 6.32
N ARG A 191 -8.77 -12.53 5.87
CA ARG A 191 -8.01 -13.56 6.61
C ARG A 191 -7.53 -13.07 7.96
N ALA A 192 -7.06 -11.82 8.08
CA ALA A 192 -6.65 -11.25 9.36
C ALA A 192 -7.82 -11.21 10.35
N LEU A 193 -8.98 -10.72 9.91
CA LEU A 193 -10.19 -10.65 10.74
C LEU A 193 -10.78 -12.04 11.05
N ALA A 194 -10.79 -12.95 10.09
CA ALA A 194 -11.24 -14.32 10.28
C ALA A 194 -10.36 -15.08 11.28
N ARG A 195 -9.03 -14.88 11.23
CA ARG A 195 -8.11 -15.44 12.23
C ARG A 195 -8.42 -14.92 13.64
N ALA A 196 -8.69 -13.64 13.78
CA ALA A 196 -9.09 -13.02 15.04
C ALA A 196 -10.44 -13.57 15.53
N ALA A 197 -11.42 -13.70 14.64
CA ALA A 197 -12.72 -14.28 14.96
C ALA A 197 -12.58 -15.75 15.42
N ALA A 198 -11.80 -16.55 14.71
CA ALA A 198 -11.54 -17.95 15.07
C ALA A 198 -10.80 -18.11 16.41
N SER A 199 -10.04 -17.10 16.84
CA SER A 199 -9.37 -17.05 18.14
C SER A 199 -10.25 -16.49 19.26
N GLY A 200 -11.53 -16.18 19.01
CA GLY A 200 -12.44 -15.60 19.98
C GLY A 200 -12.20 -14.13 20.32
N LEU A 201 -11.32 -13.43 19.59
CA LEU A 201 -10.98 -12.05 19.90
C LEU A 201 -12.14 -11.05 19.71
N PHE A 202 -13.21 -11.44 19.01
CA PHE A 202 -14.44 -10.64 18.90
C PHE A 202 -15.56 -11.10 19.84
N ASP A 203 -15.37 -12.16 20.62
CA ASP A 203 -16.42 -12.73 21.50
C ASP A 203 -16.75 -11.82 22.68
N MET A 204 -15.91 -10.80 22.92
CA MET A 204 -16.19 -9.73 23.88
C MET A 204 -17.39 -8.84 23.51
N LEU A 205 -17.86 -8.91 22.26
CA LEU A 205 -19.00 -8.15 21.77
C LEU A 205 -20.17 -9.04 21.38
N PRO A 206 -21.42 -8.61 21.64
CA PRO A 206 -22.60 -9.18 20.99
C PRO A 206 -22.42 -9.23 19.46
N VAL A 207 -23.01 -10.24 18.82
CA VAL A 207 -22.83 -10.45 17.36
C VAL A 207 -23.25 -9.25 16.55
N GLU A 208 -24.31 -8.55 16.96
CA GLU A 208 -24.87 -7.39 16.31
C GLU A 208 -23.94 -6.17 16.38
N LEU A 209 -23.04 -6.13 17.35
CA LEU A 209 -22.09 -5.05 17.54
C LEU A 209 -20.71 -5.35 16.97
N ARG A 210 -20.51 -6.51 16.36
CA ARG A 210 -19.21 -6.86 15.76
C ARG A 210 -18.98 -6.08 14.46
N PRO A 211 -17.72 -5.67 14.17
CA PRO A 211 -17.39 -5.10 12.87
C PRO A 211 -17.62 -6.12 11.75
N ALA A 212 -17.89 -5.67 10.53
CA ALA A 212 -18.01 -6.55 9.38
C ALA A 212 -16.65 -7.20 9.07
N LEU A 213 -16.65 -8.52 8.93
CA LEU A 213 -15.44 -9.29 8.69
C LEU A 213 -15.05 -9.36 7.21
N ASP A 214 -16.00 -9.11 6.31
CA ASP A 214 -15.76 -9.18 4.86
C ASP A 214 -15.18 -7.88 4.27
N ASN A 215 -15.30 -6.75 4.96
CA ASN A 215 -14.83 -5.43 4.52
C ASN A 215 -15.28 -5.00 3.11
N LEU A 216 -16.32 -5.63 2.58
CA LEU A 216 -16.94 -5.31 1.29
C LEU A 216 -18.46 -5.19 1.53
N PRO A 217 -18.90 -4.18 2.29
CA PRO A 217 -20.20 -4.23 2.96
C PRO A 217 -21.35 -4.13 2.04
N ALA A 218 -21.42 -3.88 0.88
CA ALA A 218 -22.72 -3.70 0.23
C ALA A 218 -22.84 -4.13 -1.22
N ASP A 219 -21.78 -4.09 -2.00
CA ASP A 219 -21.89 -4.52 -3.39
C ASP A 219 -20.66 -5.27 -3.89
N ALA A 220 -20.40 -6.43 -3.26
CA ALA A 220 -19.36 -7.35 -3.73
C ALA A 220 -19.53 -7.65 -5.23
N ALA A 221 -20.77 -7.71 -5.73
CA ALA A 221 -21.07 -7.94 -7.14
C ALA A 221 -20.63 -6.79 -8.04
N LEU A 222 -20.73 -5.53 -7.58
CA LEU A 222 -20.19 -4.38 -8.33
C LEU A 222 -18.67 -4.42 -8.36
N HIS A 223 -18.03 -4.63 -7.21
CA HIS A 223 -16.57 -4.73 -7.12
C HIS A 223 -16.02 -5.84 -8.03
N GLU A 224 -16.69 -6.99 -8.06
CA GLU A 224 -16.33 -8.10 -8.93
C GLU A 224 -16.46 -7.75 -10.41
N LYS A 225 -17.57 -7.11 -10.80
CA LYS A 225 -17.77 -6.65 -12.19
C LYS A 225 -16.72 -5.63 -12.61
N VAL A 226 -16.43 -4.64 -11.76
CA VAL A 226 -15.39 -3.63 -12.06
C VAL A 226 -14.02 -4.27 -12.14
N ALA A 227 -13.67 -5.15 -11.22
CA ALA A 227 -12.40 -5.87 -11.27
C ALA A 227 -12.27 -6.72 -12.55
N ALA A 228 -13.33 -7.46 -12.90
CA ALA A 228 -13.35 -8.27 -14.12
C ALA A 228 -13.24 -7.41 -15.39
N SER A 229 -13.93 -6.26 -15.46
CA SER A 229 -13.83 -5.34 -16.60
C SER A 229 -12.42 -4.76 -16.77
N CYS A 230 -11.68 -4.57 -15.67
CA CYS A 230 -10.30 -4.12 -15.66
C CYS A 230 -9.27 -5.26 -15.77
N GLY A 231 -9.70 -6.52 -15.86
CA GLY A 231 -8.82 -7.68 -15.90
C GLY A 231 -8.09 -7.97 -14.59
N VAL A 232 -8.65 -7.56 -13.44
CA VAL A 232 -8.04 -7.77 -12.11
C VAL A 232 -8.60 -9.02 -11.46
N THR A 233 -7.71 -9.93 -11.08
CA THR A 233 -8.04 -11.17 -10.37
C THR A 233 -7.96 -11.01 -8.85
N ARG A 234 -8.71 -11.86 -8.12
CA ARG A 234 -8.55 -12.07 -6.66
C ARG A 234 -7.55 -13.15 -6.30
N GLN A 235 -6.84 -13.69 -7.26
CA GLN A 235 -5.81 -14.67 -6.96
C GLN A 235 -4.83 -14.09 -5.95
N GLN A 236 -4.56 -14.85 -4.90
CA GLN A 236 -3.74 -14.41 -3.78
C GLN A 236 -2.37 -13.93 -4.26
N HIS A 237 -2.05 -12.68 -3.95
CA HIS A 237 -0.79 -12.01 -4.26
C HIS A 237 -0.37 -11.99 -5.74
N ALA A 238 -1.32 -12.14 -6.68
CA ALA A 238 -1.05 -12.02 -8.11
C ALA A 238 -0.38 -10.69 -8.50
N TYR A 239 -0.63 -9.64 -7.72
CA TYR A 239 -0.11 -8.29 -7.98
C TYR A 239 0.90 -7.82 -6.94
N TRP A 240 1.69 -8.73 -6.38
CA TRP A 240 2.67 -8.46 -5.33
C TRP A 240 3.56 -7.24 -5.62
N GLN A 241 4.03 -7.12 -6.86
CA GLN A 241 4.92 -6.04 -7.29
C GLN A 241 4.26 -4.66 -7.31
N PHE A 242 2.94 -4.60 -7.48
CA PHE A 242 2.20 -3.36 -7.63
C PHE A 242 1.49 -2.90 -6.37
N TYR A 243 1.62 -3.63 -5.25
CA TYR A 243 1.05 -3.18 -3.99
C TYR A 243 1.82 -2.00 -3.43
N LEU A 244 1.11 -0.93 -3.15
CA LEU A 244 1.66 0.20 -2.42
C LEU A 244 1.98 -0.19 -0.98
N PRO A 245 3.02 0.40 -0.37
CA PRO A 245 3.36 0.15 1.02
C PRO A 245 2.18 0.42 1.97
N THR A 246 1.42 1.47 1.72
CA THR A 246 0.23 1.83 2.51
C THR A 246 -0.92 0.84 2.35
N SER A 247 -1.09 0.26 1.16
CA SER A 247 -2.13 -0.76 0.91
C SER A 247 -1.84 -2.05 1.68
N MET A 248 -0.60 -2.51 1.67
CA MET A 248 -0.16 -3.66 2.47
C MET A 248 -0.21 -3.36 3.96
N ALA A 249 0.16 -2.14 4.38
CA ALA A 249 0.14 -1.74 5.78
C ALA A 249 -1.26 -1.83 6.39
N LYS A 250 -2.33 -1.56 5.64
CA LYS A 250 -3.71 -1.75 6.11
C LYS A 250 -4.02 -3.21 6.46
N CYS A 251 -3.50 -4.17 5.69
CA CYS A 251 -3.63 -5.59 5.98
C CYS A 251 -2.76 -5.97 7.18
N ASN A 252 -1.52 -5.52 7.18
CA ASN A 252 -0.54 -5.83 8.22
C ASN A 252 -0.93 -5.26 9.59
N LEU A 253 -1.56 -4.08 9.64
CA LEU A 253 -2.10 -3.52 10.87
C LEU A 253 -3.12 -4.46 11.52
N LEU A 254 -4.06 -4.97 10.74
CA LEU A 254 -5.06 -5.92 11.24
C LEU A 254 -4.40 -7.23 11.72
N TYR A 255 -3.42 -7.75 10.99
CA TYR A 255 -2.66 -8.93 11.40
C TYR A 255 -1.87 -8.70 12.70
N ALA A 256 -1.17 -7.57 12.81
CA ALA A 256 -0.38 -7.21 13.99
C ALA A 256 -1.25 -7.09 15.25
N LEU A 257 -2.47 -6.56 15.11
CA LEU A 257 -3.43 -6.49 16.21
C LEU A 257 -4.06 -7.85 16.52
N ALA A 258 -4.37 -8.64 15.48
CA ALA A 258 -5.03 -9.95 15.63
C ALA A 258 -4.13 -11.02 16.29
N ARG A 259 -2.81 -10.89 16.20
CA ARG A 259 -1.85 -11.83 16.79
C ARG A 259 -1.74 -11.75 18.31
N ARG A 260 -2.22 -10.68 18.91
CA ARG A 260 -1.97 -10.38 20.31
C ARG A 260 -3.27 -10.14 21.07
N PRO A 261 -3.65 -11.06 21.97
CA PRO A 261 -4.86 -10.89 22.78
C PRO A 261 -4.87 -9.60 23.59
N ASP A 262 -3.71 -9.11 24.03
CA ASP A 262 -3.56 -7.83 24.73
C ASP A 262 -3.88 -6.60 23.86
N ARG A 263 -4.01 -6.76 22.54
CA ARG A 263 -4.42 -5.73 21.57
C ARG A 263 -5.84 -5.92 21.02
N ALA A 264 -6.62 -6.85 21.58
CA ALA A 264 -7.93 -7.22 21.03
C ALA A 264 -8.89 -6.02 20.90
N PHE A 265 -8.92 -5.14 21.88
CA PHE A 265 -9.77 -3.93 21.80
C PHE A 265 -9.29 -2.98 20.70
N GLY A 266 -7.98 -2.82 20.52
CA GLY A 266 -7.41 -2.05 19.40
C GLY A 266 -7.79 -2.64 18.05
N LEU A 267 -7.85 -3.98 17.94
CA LEU A 267 -8.32 -4.65 16.74
C LEU A 267 -9.79 -4.34 16.44
N VAL A 268 -10.66 -4.33 17.45
CA VAL A 268 -12.08 -3.96 17.25
C VAL A 268 -12.19 -2.56 16.64
N GLY A 269 -11.47 -1.59 17.20
CA GLY A 269 -11.44 -0.23 16.68
C GLY A 269 -10.92 -0.14 15.24
N ALA A 270 -9.79 -0.79 14.96
CA ALA A 270 -9.20 -0.82 13.62
C ALA A 270 -10.10 -1.56 12.59
N ALA A 271 -10.85 -2.58 13.01
CA ALA A 271 -11.78 -3.29 12.15
C ALA A 271 -12.99 -2.40 11.76
N PHE A 272 -13.55 -1.63 12.70
CA PHE A 272 -14.58 -0.63 12.37
C PHE A 272 -14.04 0.46 11.42
N ALA A 273 -12.81 0.91 11.61
CA ALA A 273 -12.18 1.86 10.71
C ALA A 273 -11.98 1.27 9.29
N ALA A 274 -11.59 0.00 9.19
CA ALA A 274 -11.50 -0.68 7.91
C ALA A 274 -12.87 -0.86 7.23
N GLU A 275 -13.94 -1.08 8.00
CA GLU A 275 -15.32 -1.11 7.51
C GLU A 275 -15.78 0.26 7.01
N ALA A 276 -15.49 1.34 7.75
CA ALA A 276 -15.81 2.71 7.35
C ALA A 276 -15.11 3.10 6.03
N GLU A 277 -13.83 2.78 5.91
CA GLU A 277 -13.04 3.00 4.69
C GLU A 277 -13.60 2.21 3.51
N ALA A 278 -13.97 0.95 3.71
CA ALA A 278 -14.54 0.10 2.68
C ALA A 278 -15.94 0.60 2.24
N LEU A 279 -16.77 1.04 3.18
CA LEU A 279 -18.09 1.61 2.88
C LEU A 279 -18.00 2.89 2.04
N ALA A 280 -17.11 3.83 2.44
CA ALA A 280 -16.93 5.07 1.69
C ALA A 280 -16.45 4.80 0.24
N PHE A 281 -15.52 3.89 0.06
CA PHE A 281 -15.08 3.47 -1.28
C PHE A 281 -16.19 2.82 -2.09
N SER A 282 -16.96 1.88 -1.51
CA SER A 282 -18.07 1.22 -2.20
C SER A 282 -19.11 2.21 -2.70
N LEU A 283 -19.50 3.18 -1.84
CA LEU A 283 -20.44 4.22 -2.20
C LEU A 283 -19.94 5.13 -3.34
N ALA A 284 -18.66 5.47 -3.33
CA ALA A 284 -18.06 6.26 -4.40
C ALA A 284 -17.95 5.46 -5.71
N LEU A 285 -17.59 4.18 -5.64
CA LEU A 285 -17.53 3.28 -6.79
C LEU A 285 -18.92 3.08 -7.41
N GLU A 286 -19.97 2.92 -6.59
CA GLU A 286 -21.35 2.84 -7.04
C GLU A 286 -21.74 4.08 -7.86
N ARG A 287 -21.35 5.28 -7.42
CA ARG A 287 -21.58 6.54 -8.16
C ARG A 287 -20.79 6.61 -9.47
N ALA A 288 -19.49 6.32 -9.40
CA ALA A 288 -18.59 6.42 -10.55
C ALA A 288 -18.93 5.39 -11.65
N CYS A 289 -19.38 4.19 -11.26
CA CYS A 289 -19.65 3.06 -12.15
C CYS A 289 -21.16 2.74 -12.29
N ALA A 290 -22.03 3.70 -12.04
CA ALA A 290 -23.49 3.51 -12.12
C ALA A 290 -23.96 2.93 -13.48
N HIS A 291 -23.26 3.23 -14.56
CA HIS A 291 -23.55 2.71 -15.90
C HIS A 291 -23.27 1.20 -16.04
N LEU A 292 -22.44 0.60 -15.17
CA LEU A 292 -22.14 -0.83 -15.18
C LEU A 292 -23.18 -1.66 -14.42
N THR A 293 -24.04 -1.01 -13.63
CA THR A 293 -25.11 -1.66 -12.90
C THR A 293 -26.41 -1.54 -13.69
N SER A 294 -26.85 -2.63 -14.32
CA SER A 294 -28.12 -2.69 -15.06
C SER A 294 -29.39 -2.61 -14.19
N ALA A 295 -29.25 -2.35 -12.91
CA ALA A 295 -30.37 -2.12 -12.02
C ALA A 295 -30.76 -0.64 -12.07
N ASN A 296 -31.96 -0.37 -12.57
CA ASN A 296 -32.74 0.82 -12.26
C ASN A 296 -32.93 0.95 -10.73
N ARG A 297 -31.84 1.19 -9.99
CA ARG A 297 -31.95 1.63 -8.60
C ARG A 297 -32.34 3.09 -8.65
N GLY A 298 -33.65 3.29 -8.63
CA GLY A 298 -34.23 4.62 -8.55
C GLY A 298 -33.64 5.41 -7.39
N ALA A 299 -33.77 6.69 -7.45
CA ALA A 299 -33.53 7.83 -6.54
C ALA A 299 -33.24 7.61 -5.03
N GLY A 300 -32.95 6.39 -4.57
CA GLY A 300 -32.55 6.06 -3.20
C GLY A 300 -31.08 6.38 -2.87
N GLY A 301 -30.25 6.72 -3.85
CA GLY A 301 -28.80 6.68 -3.73
C GLY A 301 -28.17 7.48 -2.58
N ALA A 302 -28.52 8.75 -2.38
CA ALA A 302 -27.90 9.58 -1.33
C ALA A 302 -28.48 9.28 0.07
N ALA A 303 -29.78 9.08 0.18
CA ALA A 303 -30.45 8.76 1.45
C ALA A 303 -30.03 7.37 1.95
N ASP A 304 -29.93 6.38 1.07
CA ASP A 304 -29.44 5.04 1.39
C ASP A 304 -27.99 5.06 1.84
N ALA A 305 -27.13 5.81 1.14
CA ALA A 305 -25.73 5.98 1.52
C ALA A 305 -25.59 6.60 2.92
N GLN A 306 -26.37 7.64 3.21
CA GLN A 306 -26.37 8.29 4.53
C GLN A 306 -26.90 7.35 5.62
N ALA A 307 -27.93 6.57 5.34
CA ALA A 307 -28.47 5.58 6.26
C ALA A 307 -27.42 4.50 6.61
N ARG A 308 -26.71 3.97 5.64
CA ARG A 308 -25.63 2.96 5.83
C ARG A 308 -24.47 3.52 6.64
N GLN A 309 -24.09 4.77 6.41
CA GLN A 309 -23.04 5.44 7.20
C GLN A 309 -23.50 5.65 8.65
N ALA A 310 -24.75 6.09 8.86
CA ALA A 310 -25.31 6.29 10.19
C ALA A 310 -25.40 4.98 10.97
N GLU A 311 -25.87 3.90 10.34
CA GLU A 311 -25.92 2.57 10.94
C GLU A 311 -24.55 2.07 11.41
N LEU A 312 -23.51 2.25 10.59
CA LEU A 312 -22.15 1.88 10.97
C LEU A 312 -21.69 2.67 12.21
N LEU A 313 -21.89 3.99 12.21
CA LEU A 313 -21.48 4.86 13.33
C LEU A 313 -22.23 4.53 14.63
N GLU A 314 -23.54 4.24 14.55
CA GLU A 314 -24.36 3.84 15.68
C GLU A 314 -23.86 2.49 16.25
N ARG A 315 -23.68 1.48 15.42
CA ARG A 315 -23.17 0.17 15.82
C ARG A 315 -21.79 0.26 16.46
N ALA A 316 -20.89 1.02 15.88
CA ALA A 316 -19.55 1.23 16.43
C ALA A 316 -19.58 1.97 17.77
N SER A 317 -20.44 2.98 17.91
CA SER A 317 -20.63 3.72 19.16
C SER A 317 -21.15 2.80 20.28
N HIS A 318 -22.13 1.95 19.98
CA HIS A 318 -22.64 0.95 20.94
C HIS A 318 -21.57 -0.07 21.30
N ALA A 319 -20.75 -0.52 20.35
CA ALA A 319 -19.65 -1.44 20.61
C ALA A 319 -18.61 -0.83 21.57
N LEU A 320 -18.20 0.43 21.32
CA LEU A 320 -17.27 1.15 22.20
C LEU A 320 -17.82 1.35 23.61
N GLN A 321 -19.10 1.71 23.73
CA GLN A 321 -19.79 1.85 25.01
C GLN A 321 -19.88 0.51 25.75
N SER A 322 -20.19 -0.57 25.03
CA SER A 322 -20.24 -1.93 25.57
C SER A 322 -18.90 -2.37 26.14
N ILE A 323 -17.81 -2.11 25.40
CA ILE A 323 -16.43 -2.35 25.85
C ILE A 323 -16.15 -1.53 27.12
N GLY A 324 -16.46 -0.25 27.12
CA GLY A 324 -16.23 0.61 28.30
C GLY A 324 -16.99 0.14 29.52
N THR A 325 -18.23 -0.31 29.35
CA THR A 325 -19.09 -0.81 30.43
C THR A 325 -18.59 -2.14 31.00
N ALA A 326 -18.19 -3.06 30.12
CA ALA A 326 -17.81 -4.43 30.52
C ALA A 326 -16.36 -4.53 31.00
N TYR A 327 -15.43 -3.77 30.39
CA TYR A 327 -13.98 -3.90 30.60
C TYR A 327 -13.30 -2.61 31.10
N GLY A 328 -14.05 -1.52 31.21
CA GLY A 328 -13.58 -0.26 31.75
C GLY A 328 -12.95 0.70 30.72
N ALA A 329 -12.63 1.90 31.19
CA ALA A 329 -12.18 3.02 30.36
C ALA A 329 -10.86 2.73 29.60
N SER A 330 -9.96 1.93 30.18
CA SER A 330 -8.70 1.55 29.50
C SER A 330 -8.94 0.68 28.25
N ALA A 331 -9.89 -0.23 28.30
CA ALA A 331 -10.27 -1.06 27.15
C ALA A 331 -10.94 -0.22 26.06
N GLN A 332 -11.82 0.69 26.44
CA GLN A 332 -12.44 1.64 25.53
C GLN A 332 -11.39 2.57 24.88
N ALA A 333 -10.44 3.07 25.67
CA ALA A 333 -9.35 3.89 25.16
C ALA A 333 -8.46 3.11 24.15
N MET A 334 -8.20 1.83 24.39
CA MET A 334 -7.46 0.99 23.45
C MET A 334 -8.23 0.81 22.12
N ALA A 335 -9.55 0.62 22.16
CA ALA A 335 -10.37 0.56 20.94
C ALA A 335 -10.32 1.88 20.18
N ALA A 336 -10.41 3.01 20.87
CA ALA A 336 -10.24 4.34 20.30
C ALA A 336 -8.84 4.54 19.68
N GLN A 337 -7.78 4.04 20.32
CA GLN A 337 -6.42 4.03 19.73
C GLN A 337 -6.37 3.23 18.43
N GLY A 338 -7.08 2.09 18.34
CA GLY A 338 -7.19 1.29 17.13
C GLY A 338 -7.84 2.06 15.98
N ILE A 339 -8.94 2.79 16.25
CA ILE A 339 -9.58 3.69 15.29
C ILE A 339 -8.58 4.77 14.83
N GLY A 340 -7.94 5.45 15.76
CA GLY A 340 -6.99 6.53 15.46
C GLY A 340 -5.76 6.05 14.68
N ALA A 341 -5.24 4.87 14.99
CA ALA A 341 -4.14 4.27 14.22
C ALA A 341 -4.56 4.01 12.75
N ALA A 342 -5.75 3.42 12.57
CA ALA A 342 -6.30 3.16 11.24
C ALA A 342 -6.64 4.47 10.49
N GLU A 343 -7.17 5.50 11.16
CA GLU A 343 -7.45 6.82 10.58
C GLU A 343 -6.19 7.45 9.98
N ARG A 344 -5.07 7.43 10.73
CA ARG A 344 -3.78 7.94 10.23
C ARG A 344 -3.26 7.13 9.06
N LEU A 345 -3.40 5.81 9.12
CA LEU A 345 -2.99 4.97 8.01
C LEU A 345 -3.85 5.23 6.76
N CYS A 346 -5.15 5.45 6.91
CA CYS A 346 -6.03 5.87 5.81
C CYS A 346 -5.61 7.22 5.23
N GLU A 347 -5.26 8.20 6.08
CA GLU A 347 -4.71 9.48 5.63
C GLU A 347 -3.46 9.30 4.75
N ARG A 348 -2.52 8.48 5.21
CA ARG A 348 -1.30 8.19 4.43
C ARG A 348 -1.60 7.44 3.14
N ALA A 349 -2.54 6.49 3.19
CA ALA A 349 -2.93 5.73 2.01
C ALA A 349 -3.62 6.58 0.95
N ARG A 350 -4.45 7.54 1.35
CA ARG A 350 -5.06 8.51 0.41
C ARG A 350 -3.99 9.34 -0.28
N TRP A 351 -3.02 9.83 0.49
CA TRP A 351 -1.92 10.60 -0.08
C TRP A 351 -1.10 9.75 -1.06
N ASP A 352 -0.60 8.59 -0.63
CA ASP A 352 0.25 7.70 -1.42
C ASP A 352 -0.45 7.26 -2.73
N LEU A 353 -1.69 6.79 -2.62
CA LEU A 353 -2.48 6.39 -3.79
C LEU A 353 -2.82 7.57 -4.69
N GLY A 354 -3.18 8.72 -4.11
CA GLY A 354 -3.52 9.93 -4.86
C GLY A 354 -2.36 10.44 -5.70
N GLU A 355 -1.18 10.48 -5.10
CA GLU A 355 0.06 10.87 -5.76
C GLU A 355 0.48 9.87 -6.86
N GLN A 356 0.37 8.58 -6.57
CA GLN A 356 0.64 7.55 -7.57
C GLN A 356 -0.29 7.67 -8.78
N LEU A 357 -1.59 7.84 -8.54
CA LEU A 357 -2.58 8.02 -9.61
C LEU A 357 -2.40 9.34 -10.37
N LEU A 358 -2.02 10.41 -9.68
CA LEU A 358 -1.70 11.69 -10.33
C LEU A 358 -0.55 11.51 -11.32
N TRP A 359 0.54 10.91 -10.86
CA TRP A 359 1.70 10.65 -11.71
C TRP A 359 1.36 9.78 -12.91
N LEU A 360 0.69 8.65 -12.71
CA LEU A 360 0.31 7.71 -13.77
C LEU A 360 -0.66 8.34 -14.79
N SER A 361 -1.68 9.06 -14.32
CA SER A 361 -2.66 9.71 -15.19
C SER A 361 -2.12 10.95 -15.92
N SER A 362 -0.94 11.41 -15.54
CA SER A 362 -0.29 12.61 -16.08
C SER A 362 1.10 12.33 -16.65
N ILE A 363 1.44 11.08 -16.93
CA ILE A 363 2.80 10.66 -17.32
C ILE A 363 3.37 11.49 -18.48
N ARG A 364 2.54 11.89 -19.44
CA ARG A 364 2.96 12.75 -20.57
C ARG A 364 3.48 14.10 -20.10
N HIS A 365 2.93 14.66 -19.04
CA HIS A 365 3.42 15.90 -18.44
C HIS A 365 4.76 15.67 -17.75
N TYR A 366 4.95 14.53 -17.09
CA TYR A 366 6.22 14.19 -16.45
C TYR A 366 7.34 13.92 -17.44
N VAL A 367 7.03 13.44 -18.65
CA VAL A 367 7.96 13.40 -19.78
C VAL A 367 8.33 14.84 -20.23
N ALA A 368 7.35 15.71 -20.39
CA ALA A 368 7.61 17.13 -20.73
C ALA A 368 8.40 17.85 -19.61
N PHE A 369 8.13 17.56 -18.34
CA PHE A 369 8.90 18.06 -17.22
C PHE A 369 10.35 17.58 -17.23
N ALA A 370 10.58 16.30 -17.59
CA ALA A 370 11.90 15.73 -17.74
C ALA A 370 12.77 16.56 -18.70
N HIS A 371 12.24 16.93 -19.86
CA HIS A 371 12.94 17.78 -20.82
C HIS A 371 13.25 19.20 -20.26
N ARG A 372 12.32 19.81 -19.55
CA ARG A 372 12.54 21.11 -18.89
C ARG A 372 13.61 21.03 -17.81
N ILE A 373 13.61 19.95 -17.02
CA ILE A 373 14.61 19.72 -15.98
C ILE A 373 15.97 19.46 -16.61
N SER A 374 16.07 18.64 -17.66
CA SER A 374 17.32 18.40 -18.38
C SER A 374 17.92 19.70 -18.90
N THR A 375 17.13 20.55 -19.54
CA THR A 375 17.57 21.87 -20.00
C THR A 375 18.07 22.74 -18.85
N ARG A 376 17.41 22.67 -17.70
CA ARG A 376 17.80 23.43 -16.51
C ARG A 376 19.09 22.90 -15.89
N ILE A 377 19.29 21.55 -15.87
CA ILE A 377 20.54 20.95 -15.44
C ILE A 377 21.70 21.48 -16.27
N ASP A 378 21.57 21.45 -17.59
CA ASP A 378 22.63 21.91 -18.50
C ASP A 378 22.98 23.38 -18.31
N ALA A 379 22.01 24.22 -17.94
CA ALA A 379 22.18 25.63 -17.71
C ALA A 379 22.70 26.01 -16.31
N GLU A 380 22.18 25.36 -15.25
CA GLU A 380 22.41 25.77 -13.87
C GLU A 380 23.33 24.82 -13.08
N CYS A 381 23.38 23.55 -13.44
CA CYS A 381 24.10 22.51 -12.71
C CYS A 381 24.76 21.49 -13.67
N PRO A 382 25.60 21.92 -14.64
CA PRO A 382 26.16 21.01 -15.66
C PRO A 382 27.04 19.89 -15.05
N ASP A 383 27.60 20.12 -13.87
CA ASP A 383 28.45 19.17 -13.14
C ASP A 383 27.67 18.25 -12.19
N ILE A 384 26.32 18.19 -12.30
CA ILE A 384 25.52 17.28 -11.47
C ILE A 384 25.99 15.83 -11.68
N ASP A 385 26.03 15.07 -10.59
CA ASP A 385 26.31 13.63 -10.69
C ASP A 385 25.16 12.95 -11.42
N ARG A 386 25.43 12.43 -12.61
CA ARG A 386 24.41 11.83 -13.47
C ARG A 386 24.08 10.39 -13.09
N GLU A 387 24.79 9.79 -12.13
CA GLU A 387 24.57 8.39 -11.70
C GLU A 387 24.30 7.47 -12.91
N THR A 388 25.37 7.15 -13.64
CA THR A 388 25.25 6.34 -14.88
C THR A 388 25.11 4.85 -14.56
N PHE A 389 24.14 4.20 -15.17
CA PHE A 389 23.89 2.76 -15.07
C PHE A 389 24.06 2.12 -16.45
N ILE A 390 24.61 0.91 -16.47
CA ILE A 390 24.69 0.06 -17.66
C ILE A 390 24.10 -1.28 -17.29
N GLU A 391 23.01 -1.64 -17.92
CA GLU A 391 22.25 -2.85 -17.63
C GLU A 391 22.14 -3.76 -18.84
N PRO A 392 22.42 -5.07 -18.71
CA PRO A 392 22.34 -6.03 -19.81
C PRO A 392 20.88 -6.35 -20.16
N HIS A 393 20.70 -7.01 -21.30
CA HIS A 393 19.41 -7.53 -21.76
C HIS A 393 18.70 -8.34 -20.66
N GLU A 394 17.40 -8.16 -20.57
CA GLU A 394 16.53 -8.79 -19.58
C GLU A 394 16.81 -8.41 -18.12
N MET A 395 17.74 -7.48 -17.86
CA MET A 395 17.84 -6.93 -16.52
C MET A 395 16.53 -6.27 -16.14
N CYS A 396 15.96 -6.75 -15.07
CA CYS A 396 14.67 -6.33 -14.61
C CYS A 396 14.75 -5.76 -13.22
N SER A 397 14.54 -4.47 -13.10
CA SER A 397 14.42 -3.80 -11.82
C SER A 397 13.08 -4.14 -11.18
N THR A 398 13.10 -4.70 -9.97
CA THR A 398 11.88 -4.91 -9.18
C THR A 398 11.20 -3.58 -8.92
N THR A 399 9.88 -3.58 -8.81
CA THR A 399 9.18 -2.37 -8.40
C THR A 399 9.66 -1.91 -7.02
N HIS A 400 10.05 -0.65 -6.97
CA HIS A 400 10.64 0.00 -5.81
C HIS A 400 10.21 1.48 -5.78
N VAL A 401 10.63 2.18 -4.76
CA VAL A 401 10.43 3.62 -4.59
C VAL A 401 11.78 4.28 -4.26
N HIS A 402 11.97 5.49 -4.73
CA HIS A 402 13.09 6.34 -4.29
C HIS A 402 12.62 7.37 -3.26
N ASN A 403 13.53 7.81 -2.40
CA ASN A 403 13.28 8.91 -1.45
C ASN A 403 13.63 10.28 -2.03
N ASP A 404 14.00 10.32 -3.30
CA ASP A 404 14.43 11.49 -4.04
C ASP A 404 13.72 11.50 -5.39
N HIS A 405 13.60 12.68 -6.00
CA HIS A 405 13.19 12.81 -7.38
C HIS A 405 14.32 12.36 -8.30
N ARG A 406 13.99 11.60 -9.33
CA ARG A 406 14.96 11.08 -10.30
C ARG A 406 14.57 11.46 -11.72
N LEU A 407 15.57 11.85 -12.52
CA LEU A 407 15.42 12.05 -13.96
C LEU A 407 16.07 10.88 -14.70
N VAL A 408 15.28 9.97 -15.24
CA VAL A 408 15.80 8.89 -16.08
C VAL A 408 15.95 9.41 -17.50
N THR A 409 17.16 9.24 -18.08
CA THR A 409 17.47 9.60 -19.48
C THR A 409 18.19 8.46 -20.14
N ILE A 410 17.63 7.88 -21.18
CA ILE A 410 18.27 6.80 -21.95
C ILE A 410 19.37 7.40 -22.84
N GLN A 411 20.58 6.91 -22.66
CA GLN A 411 21.76 7.32 -23.45
C GLN A 411 21.97 6.39 -24.63
N GLU A 412 21.76 5.10 -24.43
CA GLU A 412 21.91 4.06 -25.45
C GLU A 412 21.00 2.89 -25.12
N GLY A 413 20.42 2.26 -26.16
CA GLY A 413 19.57 1.09 -26.00
C GLY A 413 18.09 1.42 -25.77
N GLU A 414 17.35 0.44 -25.27
CA GLU A 414 15.89 0.52 -25.07
C GLU A 414 15.51 -0.07 -23.72
N MET A 415 14.59 0.61 -23.03
CA MET A 415 14.06 0.22 -21.75
C MET A 415 12.54 0.23 -21.77
N LEU A 416 11.91 -0.76 -21.17
CA LEU A 416 10.50 -0.74 -20.84
C LEU A 416 10.35 -0.29 -19.38
N PHE A 417 9.75 0.87 -19.21
CA PHE A 417 9.46 1.46 -17.91
C PHE A 417 7.99 1.20 -17.55
N TRP A 418 7.69 0.88 -16.29
CA TRP A 418 6.32 0.65 -15.82
C TRP A 418 6.05 1.23 -14.43
N GLY A 419 4.84 1.77 -14.25
CA GLY A 419 4.36 2.29 -12.97
C GLY A 419 3.18 1.50 -12.40
N ASN A 420 2.54 0.63 -13.18
CA ASN A 420 1.46 -0.26 -12.76
C ASN A 420 1.23 -1.40 -13.76
N VAL A 421 0.25 -2.27 -13.46
CA VAL A 421 -0.14 -3.43 -14.30
C VAL A 421 -0.50 -3.04 -15.74
N GLY A 422 -1.02 -1.85 -15.97
CA GLY A 422 -1.50 -1.40 -17.29
C GLY A 422 -0.66 -0.32 -17.93
N MET A 423 0.27 0.30 -17.19
CA MET A 423 1.09 1.38 -17.69
C MET A 423 2.51 0.88 -17.97
N GLN A 424 2.78 0.71 -19.24
CA GLN A 424 4.11 0.42 -19.78
C GLN A 424 4.51 1.54 -20.73
N HIS A 425 5.69 2.10 -20.54
CA HIS A 425 6.24 3.15 -21.37
C HIS A 425 7.57 2.70 -21.96
N LYS A 426 7.60 2.45 -23.27
CA LYS A 426 8.85 2.13 -23.94
C LYS A 426 9.67 3.40 -24.11
N MET A 427 10.90 3.38 -23.62
CA MET A 427 11.87 4.46 -23.73
C MET A 427 13.01 4.02 -24.65
N ASN A 428 13.35 4.86 -25.61
CA ASN A 428 14.44 4.67 -26.55
C ASN A 428 15.55 5.69 -26.26
N GLU A 429 16.65 5.61 -26.97
CA GLU A 429 17.74 6.59 -26.89
C GLU A 429 17.21 8.04 -27.02
N GLY A 430 17.58 8.89 -26.09
CA GLY A 430 17.14 10.27 -25.96
C GLY A 430 15.82 10.47 -25.21
N ASP A 431 15.05 9.43 -24.96
CA ASP A 431 13.83 9.54 -24.17
C ASP A 431 14.16 9.73 -22.68
N MET A 432 13.27 10.47 -22.00
CA MET A 432 13.45 10.75 -20.59
C MET A 432 12.11 10.81 -19.84
N VAL A 433 12.15 10.47 -18.55
CA VAL A 433 11.01 10.56 -17.66
C VAL A 433 11.43 11.05 -16.27
N LEU A 434 10.62 11.93 -15.69
CA LEU A 434 10.78 12.35 -14.31
C LEU A 434 10.01 11.38 -13.39
N ILE A 435 10.70 10.83 -12.41
CA ILE A 435 10.13 9.98 -11.36
C ILE A 435 10.15 10.78 -10.07
N PRO A 436 8.99 11.25 -9.57
CA PRO A 436 8.94 11.91 -8.27
C PRO A 436 9.26 10.92 -7.15
N ASP A 437 9.72 11.44 -6.01
CA ASP A 437 9.97 10.65 -4.80
C ASP A 437 8.72 9.87 -4.35
N GLY A 438 8.93 8.67 -3.82
CA GLY A 438 7.86 7.81 -3.34
C GLY A 438 7.01 7.12 -4.42
N ARG A 439 7.27 7.33 -5.72
CA ARG A 439 6.51 6.69 -6.80
C ARG A 439 6.98 5.26 -7.03
N LEU A 440 6.03 4.33 -6.93
CA LEU A 440 6.28 2.92 -7.22
C LEU A 440 6.48 2.73 -8.72
N HIS A 441 7.62 2.21 -9.10
CA HIS A 441 7.99 1.97 -10.51
C HIS A 441 8.97 0.82 -10.63
N GLY A 442 9.18 0.38 -11.86
CA GLY A 442 10.21 -0.59 -12.24
C GLY A 442 10.56 -0.44 -13.71
N SER A 443 11.56 -1.19 -14.16
CA SER A 443 12.04 -1.15 -15.53
C SER A 443 12.57 -2.51 -15.98
N THR A 444 12.65 -2.70 -17.30
CA THR A 444 13.29 -3.86 -17.94
C THR A 444 14.04 -3.41 -19.18
N VAL A 445 15.28 -3.87 -19.32
CA VAL A 445 16.06 -3.67 -20.54
C VAL A 445 15.55 -4.59 -21.65
N VAL A 446 15.18 -4.03 -22.79
CA VAL A 446 14.65 -4.78 -23.94
C VAL A 446 15.64 -4.87 -25.12
N SER A 447 16.67 -4.03 -25.14
CA SER A 447 17.82 -4.13 -26.05
C SER A 447 18.88 -5.10 -25.55
N GLY A 448 19.98 -5.27 -26.28
CA GLY A 448 21.13 -6.07 -25.83
C GLY A 448 21.77 -5.54 -24.55
N GLU A 449 21.80 -4.21 -24.42
CA GLU A 449 22.26 -3.45 -23.27
C GLU A 449 21.54 -2.12 -23.26
N CYS A 450 21.41 -1.49 -22.10
CA CYS A 450 20.88 -0.13 -21.97
C CYS A 450 21.77 0.68 -21.03
N THR A 451 22.22 1.83 -21.52
CA THR A 451 22.93 2.84 -20.72
C THR A 451 21.98 4.00 -20.42
N TYR A 452 21.84 4.36 -19.17
CA TYR A 452 20.99 5.49 -18.77
C TYR A 452 21.58 6.29 -17.62
N HIS A 453 21.18 7.55 -17.54
CA HIS A 453 21.48 8.46 -16.43
C HIS A 453 20.27 8.57 -15.50
N GLN A 454 20.55 8.74 -14.19
CA GLN A 454 19.51 8.89 -13.19
C GLN A 454 19.88 9.89 -12.08
N PRO A 455 20.18 11.17 -12.41
CA PRO A 455 20.53 12.17 -11.42
C PRO A 455 19.42 12.44 -10.43
N ILE A 456 19.81 12.81 -9.19
CA ILE A 456 18.90 13.30 -8.16
C ILE A 456 18.52 14.75 -8.46
N ILE A 457 17.23 15.02 -8.48
CA ILE A 457 16.69 16.35 -8.82
C ILE A 457 16.24 17.08 -7.54
N PRO A 458 16.57 18.38 -7.38
CA PRO A 458 16.14 19.17 -6.24
C PRO A 458 14.62 19.25 -6.11
N ASP A 459 14.10 19.17 -4.88
CA ASP A 459 12.66 19.17 -4.58
C ASP A 459 11.95 20.38 -5.13
N GLU A 460 12.52 21.57 -4.94
CA GLU A 460 11.92 22.83 -5.35
C GLU A 460 11.69 22.91 -6.86
N TRP A 461 12.51 22.18 -7.66
CA TRP A 461 12.32 22.14 -9.12
C TRP A 461 11.08 21.31 -9.47
N VAL A 462 10.90 20.19 -8.81
CA VAL A 462 9.76 19.30 -9.09
C VAL A 462 8.46 19.87 -8.53
N GLN A 463 8.48 20.43 -7.32
CA GLN A 463 7.31 21.04 -6.70
C GLN A 463 6.74 22.19 -7.54
N ALA A 464 7.61 23.03 -8.13
CA ALA A 464 7.18 24.10 -9.02
C ALA A 464 6.44 23.56 -10.25
N LEU A 465 6.88 22.43 -10.82
CA LEU A 465 6.26 21.82 -11.99
C LEU A 465 4.92 21.13 -11.63
N VAL A 466 4.85 20.48 -10.49
CA VAL A 466 3.61 19.83 -10.00
C VAL A 466 2.54 20.87 -9.71
N ALA A 467 2.89 21.99 -9.10
CA ALA A 467 1.98 23.10 -8.86
C ALA A 467 1.35 23.64 -10.14
N GLU A 468 2.08 23.63 -11.28
CA GLU A 468 1.52 24.00 -12.58
C GLU A 468 0.43 23.02 -13.06
N LEU A 469 0.54 21.72 -12.74
CA LEU A 469 -0.51 20.73 -13.07
C LEU A 469 -1.78 20.99 -12.28
N ASP A 470 -1.63 21.25 -10.98
CA ASP A 470 -2.77 21.49 -10.09
C ASP A 470 -3.51 22.80 -10.47
N ALA A 471 -2.78 23.84 -10.82
CA ALA A 471 -3.36 25.08 -11.28
C ALA A 471 -4.17 24.90 -12.58
N LYS A 472 -3.66 24.12 -13.55
CA LYS A 472 -4.35 23.81 -14.81
C LYS A 472 -5.54 22.87 -14.63
N ALA A 473 -5.55 22.05 -13.59
CA ALA A 473 -6.65 21.15 -13.28
C ALA A 473 -7.85 21.87 -12.62
N SER A 474 -7.61 23.10 -12.11
CA SER A 474 -8.61 23.92 -11.41
C SER A 474 -9.32 24.94 -12.33
N THR A 475 -8.83 25.11 -13.56
CA THR A 475 -9.45 25.91 -14.62
C THR A 475 -10.18 25.04 -15.64
#